data_31dc2f040b17927da88548944e6a4c34
#
_entry.id   31dc2f040b17927da88548944e6a4c34
#
_cell.length_a   1.000
_cell.length_b   1.000
_cell.length_c   1.000
_cell.angle_alpha   90.00
_cell.angle_beta   90.00
_cell.angle_gamma   90.00
#
_symmetry.space_group_name_H-M   'P 1'
#
loop_
_entity.id
_entity.type
_entity.pdbx_description
1 polymer ?
#
loop_
_entity_poly.entity_id
_entity_poly.type
_entity_poly.pdbx_seq_one_letter_code
_entity_poly.pdbx_strand_id
1 'polypeptide(L)'
;MEIRMASYNPNFALNVWQDTACGGMSGNQGYRGVQVADANNVMVQMDISESSIIGDNPSEIIQYTYDAANERVTRSTNCGAAQPFLGDTAASGNPRTVRVINATLGIPVFRYFNGTGTEIPAANLPASIPDIRRIDITLAVETEHVDPNTNQRRRLIYSTGVIPRNHAPAL
;
A
#
# COMPACT_ATOMS: atom_id res chain seq x y z
N MET A 1 -5.09 8.44 2.16
CA MET A 1 -5.91 9.14 1.16
C MET A 1 -5.76 8.51 -0.22
N GLU A 2 -4.59 8.17 -0.63
CA GLU A 2 -4.22 7.66 -1.95
C GLU A 2 -4.90 6.33 -2.32
N ILE A 3 -4.94 5.36 -1.41
CA ILE A 3 -5.59 4.06 -1.68
C ILE A 3 -7.08 4.22 -2.01
N ARG A 4 -7.76 5.25 -1.50
CA ARG A 4 -9.16 5.53 -1.84
C ARG A 4 -9.34 5.98 -3.28
N MET A 5 -8.31 6.55 -3.89
CA MET A 5 -8.31 7.03 -5.26
C MET A 5 -7.92 5.95 -6.28
N ALA A 6 -7.62 4.73 -5.80
CA ALA A 6 -7.29 3.60 -6.68
C ALA A 6 -8.32 3.49 -7.81
N SER A 7 -7.85 3.32 -9.04
CA SER A 7 -8.64 3.32 -10.28
C SER A 7 -9.34 4.65 -10.64
N TYR A 8 -8.98 5.78 -10.04
CA TYR A 8 -9.50 7.03 -10.55
C TYR A 8 -8.99 7.24 -11.99
N ASN A 9 -9.92 7.31 -12.93
CA ASN A 9 -9.66 7.61 -14.32
C ASN A 9 -10.88 8.35 -14.89
N PRO A 10 -10.79 9.66 -15.12
CA PRO A 10 -11.91 10.43 -15.67
C PRO A 10 -12.23 10.06 -17.12
N ASN A 11 -11.26 9.49 -17.84
CA ASN A 11 -11.40 9.06 -19.23
C ASN A 11 -11.59 7.54 -19.38
N PHE A 12 -12.38 6.93 -18.49
CA PHE A 12 -12.61 5.49 -18.46
C PHE A 12 -13.08 4.90 -19.81
N ALA A 13 -13.68 5.71 -20.68
CA ALA A 13 -14.10 5.30 -22.01
C ALA A 13 -12.93 4.94 -22.94
N LEU A 14 -11.74 5.45 -22.68
CA LEU A 14 -10.56 5.16 -23.48
C LEU A 14 -9.87 3.86 -23.08
N ASN A 15 -10.17 3.31 -21.91
CA ASN A 15 -9.66 2.03 -21.39
C ASN A 15 -8.14 1.81 -21.52
N VAL A 16 -7.38 2.85 -21.83
CA VAL A 16 -5.95 2.77 -22.12
C VAL A 16 -5.19 3.19 -20.86
N TRP A 17 -4.92 2.24 -20.01
CA TRP A 17 -3.99 2.39 -18.90
C TRP A 17 -2.59 2.12 -19.43
N GLN A 18 -1.86 3.13 -19.82
CA GLN A 18 -0.47 3.00 -20.19
C GLN A 18 0.38 3.27 -18.97
N ASP A 19 1.14 2.28 -18.55
CA ASP A 19 2.14 2.41 -17.50
C ASP A 19 3.48 2.79 -18.15
N THR A 20 3.90 4.02 -17.99
CA THR A 20 5.17 4.51 -18.52
C THR A 20 6.31 4.43 -17.52
N ALA A 21 6.01 4.31 -16.21
CA ALA A 21 7.01 4.41 -15.15
C ALA A 21 7.53 3.04 -14.70
N CYS A 22 6.71 2.00 -14.77
CA CYS A 22 6.98 0.69 -14.17
C CYS A 22 7.33 -0.40 -15.19
N GLY A 23 7.55 -0.04 -16.44
CA GLY A 23 8.21 -0.91 -17.45
C GLY A 23 7.49 -2.20 -17.81
N GLY A 24 6.16 -2.25 -17.73
CA GLY A 24 5.41 -3.42 -18.17
C GLY A 24 4.29 -3.90 -17.26
N MET A 25 3.82 -3.08 -16.33
CA MET A 25 2.62 -3.41 -15.53
C MET A 25 1.33 -3.35 -16.36
N SER A 26 1.39 -2.91 -17.62
CA SER A 26 0.25 -2.87 -18.55
C SER A 26 -0.45 -4.22 -18.75
N GLY A 27 0.23 -5.34 -18.51
CA GLY A 27 -0.37 -6.67 -18.48
C GLY A 27 -1.37 -6.90 -17.35
N ASN A 28 -1.38 -6.03 -16.33
CA ASN A 28 -2.26 -6.11 -15.17
C ASN A 28 -3.48 -5.19 -15.28
N GLN A 29 -3.83 -4.73 -16.47
CA GLN A 29 -4.98 -3.83 -16.69
C GLN A 29 -6.31 -4.41 -16.18
N GLY A 30 -6.44 -5.74 -16.09
CA GLY A 30 -7.59 -6.38 -15.47
C GLY A 30 -7.79 -6.07 -13.99
N TYR A 31 -6.75 -5.58 -13.32
CA TYR A 31 -6.75 -5.29 -11.88
C TYR A 31 -6.77 -3.78 -11.60
N ARG A 32 -7.58 -3.04 -12.33
CA ARG A 32 -7.65 -1.59 -12.23
C ARG A 32 -7.63 -1.10 -10.79
N GLY A 33 -6.69 -0.19 -10.51
CA GLY A 33 -6.51 0.46 -9.22
C GLY A 33 -5.57 -0.29 -8.30
N VAL A 34 -5.91 -1.44 -7.82
CA VAL A 34 -5.00 -2.28 -7.03
C VAL A 34 -4.24 -3.19 -7.97
N GLN A 35 -2.91 -3.10 -7.97
CA GLN A 35 -2.02 -3.87 -8.85
C GLN A 35 -1.26 -4.95 -8.12
N VAL A 36 -0.85 -4.67 -6.88
CA VAL A 36 -0.20 -5.63 -5.99
C VAL A 36 -0.97 -5.64 -4.68
N ALA A 37 -1.22 -6.83 -4.17
CA ALA A 37 -1.87 -7.05 -2.89
C ALA A 37 -1.28 -8.28 -2.21
N ASP A 38 -0.60 -8.07 -1.09
CA ASP A 38 -0.17 -9.13 -0.17
C ASP A 38 -0.11 -8.60 1.26
N ALA A 39 0.27 -9.42 2.22
CA ALA A 39 0.29 -9.05 3.64
C ALA A 39 1.21 -7.86 3.97
N ASN A 40 2.23 -7.61 3.14
CA ASN A 40 3.27 -6.61 3.36
C ASN A 40 3.32 -5.54 2.27
N ASN A 41 2.62 -5.74 1.14
CA ASN A 41 2.67 -4.82 0.02
C ASN A 41 1.27 -4.49 -0.48
N VAL A 42 1.07 -3.23 -0.82
CA VAL A 42 -0.05 -2.78 -1.62
C VAL A 42 0.44 -1.77 -2.65
N MET A 43 0.08 -1.98 -3.91
CA MET A 43 0.33 -1.02 -4.98
C MET A 43 -1.00 -0.61 -5.61
N VAL A 44 -1.16 0.68 -5.80
CA VAL A 44 -2.36 1.26 -6.43
C VAL A 44 -1.98 2.18 -7.57
N GLN A 45 -2.85 2.22 -8.57
CA GLN A 45 -2.73 3.10 -9.75
C GLN A 45 -3.96 3.99 -9.88
N MET A 46 -3.75 5.20 -10.36
CA MET A 46 -4.78 6.20 -10.61
C MET A 46 -4.28 7.19 -11.68
N ASP A 47 -5.17 7.74 -12.48
CA ASP A 47 -4.88 8.82 -13.42
C ASP A 47 -5.41 10.14 -12.83
N ILE A 48 -4.58 10.83 -12.08
CA ILE A 48 -4.94 12.09 -11.42
C ILE A 48 -4.69 13.31 -12.30
N SER A 49 -3.91 13.15 -13.35
CA SER A 49 -3.60 14.18 -14.33
C SER A 49 -4.64 14.27 -15.45
N GLU A 50 -5.52 13.26 -15.55
CA GLU A 50 -6.54 13.14 -16.59
C GLU A 50 -5.94 13.00 -18.01
N SER A 51 -4.71 12.52 -18.10
CA SER A 51 -3.98 12.34 -19.35
C SER A 51 -4.30 11.04 -20.07
N SER A 52 -4.93 10.08 -19.38
CA SER A 52 -5.11 8.68 -19.79
C SER A 52 -3.81 7.87 -19.81
N ILE A 53 -2.72 8.42 -19.28
CA ILE A 53 -1.42 7.78 -19.14
C ILE A 53 -1.11 7.68 -17.65
N ILE A 54 -0.86 6.49 -17.13
CA ILE A 54 -0.51 6.30 -15.74
C ILE A 54 1.00 6.35 -15.57
N GLY A 55 1.44 7.14 -14.58
CA GLY A 55 2.84 7.30 -14.26
C GLY A 55 3.52 8.47 -14.99
N ASP A 56 2.78 9.26 -15.75
CA ASP A 56 3.30 10.50 -16.37
C ASP A 56 3.34 11.67 -15.36
N ASN A 57 2.56 11.57 -14.28
CA ASN A 57 2.60 12.54 -13.19
C ASN A 57 2.99 11.90 -11.85
N PRO A 58 3.60 12.65 -10.93
CA PRO A 58 3.94 12.16 -9.61
C PRO A 58 2.71 11.63 -8.85
N SER A 59 2.89 10.52 -8.14
CA SER A 59 1.86 9.92 -7.29
C SER A 59 0.68 9.26 -8.02
N GLU A 60 0.81 8.91 -9.29
CA GLU A 60 -0.18 8.11 -10.00
C GLU A 60 -0.03 6.61 -9.78
N ILE A 61 1.20 6.15 -9.52
CA ILE A 61 1.47 4.79 -9.07
C ILE A 61 2.09 4.88 -7.68
N ILE A 62 1.45 4.30 -6.68
CA ILE A 62 1.90 4.36 -5.30
C ILE A 62 2.00 2.96 -4.75
N GLN A 63 3.15 2.63 -4.19
CA GLN A 63 3.38 1.39 -3.48
C GLN A 63 3.79 1.65 -2.04
N TYR A 64 3.15 0.94 -1.13
CA TYR A 64 3.57 0.82 0.26
C TYR A 64 4.11 -0.59 0.49
N THR A 65 5.29 -0.67 1.09
CA THR A 65 5.95 -1.93 1.40
C THR A 65 6.38 -1.95 2.86
N TYR A 66 5.98 -2.98 3.58
CA TYR A 66 6.51 -3.27 4.91
C TYR A 66 7.78 -4.10 4.77
N ASP A 67 8.89 -3.52 5.18
CA ASP A 67 10.20 -4.16 5.28
C ASP A 67 10.39 -4.69 6.70
N ALA A 68 10.06 -5.96 6.88
CA ALA A 68 10.10 -6.61 8.19
C ALA A 68 11.52 -6.71 8.76
N ALA A 69 12.53 -6.84 7.89
CA ALA A 69 13.93 -6.95 8.33
C ALA A 69 14.45 -5.64 8.92
N ASN A 70 13.97 -4.51 8.40
CA ASN A 70 14.34 -3.18 8.86
C ASN A 70 13.25 -2.52 9.74
N GLU A 71 12.17 -3.24 10.04
CA GLU A 71 11.07 -2.78 10.91
C GLU A 71 10.51 -1.41 10.49
N ARG A 72 10.23 -1.25 9.19
CA ARG A 72 9.78 0.01 8.61
C ARG A 72 8.76 -0.20 7.50
N VAL A 73 7.99 0.84 7.23
CA VAL A 73 7.19 0.95 6.00
C VAL A 73 7.84 1.95 5.08
N THR A 74 7.98 1.60 3.83
CA THR A 74 8.44 2.49 2.76
C THR A 74 7.31 2.83 1.81
N ARG A 75 7.45 3.95 1.11
CA ARG A 75 6.58 4.39 0.03
C ARG A 75 7.40 4.65 -1.22
N SER A 76 6.96 4.14 -2.36
CA SER A 76 7.50 4.56 -3.66
C SER A 76 6.38 5.17 -4.52
N THR A 77 6.77 6.02 -5.45
CA THR A 77 5.89 6.64 -6.44
C THR A 77 6.42 6.37 -7.82
N ASN A 78 5.52 6.06 -8.75
CA ASN A 78 5.85 5.80 -10.15
C ASN A 78 7.04 4.84 -10.30
N CYS A 79 7.05 3.77 -9.49
CA CYS A 79 8.12 2.76 -9.44
C CYS A 79 9.54 3.32 -9.22
N GLY A 80 9.63 4.52 -8.68
CA GLY A 80 10.89 5.12 -8.26
C GLY A 80 11.46 4.49 -6.99
N ALA A 81 12.58 5.02 -6.52
CA ALA A 81 13.23 4.54 -5.30
C ALA A 81 12.29 4.65 -4.09
N ALA A 82 12.29 3.58 -3.28
CA ALA A 82 11.52 3.55 -2.05
C ALA A 82 12.01 4.62 -1.07
N GLN A 83 11.08 5.40 -0.55
CA GLN A 83 11.34 6.44 0.45
C GLN A 83 10.83 5.96 1.82
N PRO A 84 11.51 6.30 2.91
CA PRO A 84 11.02 6.03 4.25
C PRO A 84 9.66 6.70 4.47
N PHE A 85 8.71 5.97 5.06
CA PHE A 85 7.37 6.47 5.38
C PHE A 85 7.07 6.37 6.87
N LEU A 86 7.40 5.22 7.50
CA LEU A 86 7.24 5.00 8.94
C LEU A 86 8.32 4.04 9.43
N GLY A 87 8.88 4.30 10.60
CA GLY A 87 9.98 3.49 11.15
C GLY A 87 11.31 3.77 10.47
N ASP A 88 11.58 5.04 10.14
CA ASP A 88 12.78 5.43 9.42
C ASP A 88 14.05 5.04 10.16
N THR A 89 15.06 4.71 9.37
CA THR A 89 16.43 4.54 9.85
C THR A 89 17.23 5.80 9.58
N ALA A 90 18.27 6.02 10.33
CA ALA A 90 19.11 7.22 10.37
C ALA A 90 19.76 7.68 9.03
N ALA A 91 19.24 7.28 7.88
CA ALA A 91 19.75 7.70 6.55
C ALA A 91 19.72 9.23 6.35
N SER A 92 18.92 9.95 7.12
CA SER A 92 18.80 11.41 7.11
C SER A 92 19.58 12.11 8.22
N GLY A 93 20.42 11.37 8.97
CA GLY A 93 21.13 11.92 10.14
C GLY A 93 20.26 12.04 11.40
N ASN A 94 18.95 11.75 11.32
CA ASN A 94 18.08 11.71 12.47
C ASN A 94 17.98 10.27 13.02
N PRO A 95 18.11 10.07 14.33
CA PRO A 95 17.95 8.73 14.92
C PRO A 95 16.51 8.24 14.72
N ARG A 96 16.37 6.95 14.44
CA ARG A 96 15.06 6.30 14.39
C ARG A 96 14.36 6.45 15.75
N THR A 97 13.10 6.87 15.73
CA THR A 97 12.31 7.08 16.95
C THR A 97 11.29 5.98 17.19
N VAL A 98 10.82 5.34 16.12
CA VAL A 98 9.84 4.25 16.17
C VAL A 98 10.22 3.11 15.25
N ARG A 99 9.77 1.90 15.58
CA ARG A 99 9.90 0.68 14.80
C ARG A 99 8.52 0.14 14.46
N VAL A 100 8.37 -0.47 13.30
CA VAL A 100 7.14 -1.16 12.90
C VAL A 100 7.32 -2.65 13.17
N ILE A 101 6.65 -3.14 14.21
CA ILE A 101 6.86 -4.48 14.78
C ILE A 101 5.79 -5.50 14.38
N ASN A 102 5.10 -5.27 13.28
CA ASN A 102 4.04 -6.15 12.79
C ASN A 102 4.49 -7.60 12.67
N ALA A 103 5.67 -7.85 12.09
CA ALA A 103 6.21 -9.20 11.93
C ALA A 103 6.48 -9.88 13.28
N THR A 104 7.02 -9.14 14.25
CA THR A 104 7.26 -9.63 15.61
C THR A 104 5.99 -10.11 16.31
N LEU A 105 4.85 -9.47 16.00
CA LEU A 105 3.55 -9.80 16.56
C LEU A 105 2.74 -10.77 15.69
N GLY A 106 3.24 -11.17 14.52
CA GLY A 106 2.51 -12.01 13.57
C GLY A 106 1.27 -11.32 12.99
N ILE A 107 1.25 -9.98 12.92
CA ILE A 107 0.11 -9.21 12.42
C ILE A 107 0.42 -8.75 10.99
N PRO A 108 -0.37 -9.16 9.97
CA PRO A 108 -0.22 -8.62 8.62
C PRO A 108 -0.49 -7.12 8.60
N VAL A 109 0.28 -6.37 7.81
CA VAL A 109 0.05 -4.93 7.64
C VAL A 109 -1.21 -4.70 6.81
N PHE A 110 -1.42 -5.50 5.76
CA PHE A 110 -2.57 -5.38 4.87
C PHE A 110 -3.41 -6.66 4.90
N ARG A 111 -4.72 -6.50 5.01
CA ARG A 111 -5.72 -7.55 4.84
C ARG A 111 -6.76 -7.08 3.84
N TYR A 112 -7.23 -7.98 3.01
CA TYR A 112 -8.10 -7.67 1.89
C TYR A 112 -9.43 -8.38 2.01
N PHE A 113 -10.50 -7.69 1.67
CA PHE A 113 -11.86 -8.20 1.82
C PHE A 113 -12.66 -7.98 0.53
N ASN A 114 -13.46 -8.95 0.18
CA ASN A 114 -14.38 -8.89 -0.96
C ASN A 114 -15.66 -8.07 -0.66
N GLY A 115 -16.57 -8.01 -1.62
CA GLY A 115 -17.84 -7.26 -1.50
C GLY A 115 -18.81 -7.79 -0.45
N THR A 116 -18.67 -9.03 -0.02
CA THR A 116 -19.48 -9.63 1.06
C THR A 116 -18.85 -9.45 2.44
N GLY A 117 -17.69 -8.81 2.51
CA GLY A 117 -16.95 -8.62 3.75
C GLY A 117 -16.11 -9.84 4.17
N THR A 118 -16.00 -10.85 3.31
CA THR A 118 -15.15 -12.03 3.55
C THR A 118 -13.70 -11.71 3.23
N GLU A 119 -12.79 -12.10 4.13
CA GLU A 119 -11.35 -11.94 3.89
C GLU A 119 -10.89 -12.82 2.73
N ILE A 120 -10.11 -12.23 1.84
CA ILE A 120 -9.47 -12.93 0.73
C ILE A 120 -8.16 -13.55 1.25
N PRO A 121 -8.01 -14.89 1.24
CA PRO A 121 -6.80 -15.54 1.69
C PRO A 121 -5.58 -15.11 0.86
N ALA A 122 -4.42 -14.99 1.48
CA ALA A 122 -3.18 -14.57 0.83
C ALA A 122 -2.83 -15.41 -0.42
N ALA A 123 -3.12 -16.71 -0.39
CA ALA A 123 -2.87 -17.62 -1.52
C ALA A 123 -3.72 -17.28 -2.76
N ASN A 124 -4.86 -16.60 -2.57
CA ASN A 124 -5.80 -16.26 -3.64
C ASN A 124 -5.61 -14.82 -4.13
N LEU A 125 -4.84 -13.99 -3.42
CA LEU A 125 -4.73 -12.57 -3.70
C LEU A 125 -4.35 -12.23 -5.14
N PRO A 126 -3.36 -12.88 -5.79
CA PRO A 126 -3.03 -12.54 -7.16
C PRO A 126 -4.22 -12.66 -8.14
N ALA A 127 -5.04 -13.72 -7.97
CA ALA A 127 -6.21 -13.97 -8.82
C ALA A 127 -7.44 -13.17 -8.40
N SER A 128 -7.57 -12.88 -7.09
CA SER A 128 -8.74 -12.22 -6.49
C SER A 128 -8.54 -10.72 -6.26
N ILE A 129 -7.49 -10.10 -6.81
CA ILE A 129 -7.31 -8.65 -6.75
C ILE A 129 -8.54 -7.90 -7.29
N PRO A 130 -9.20 -8.31 -8.39
CA PRO A 130 -10.41 -7.65 -8.88
C PRO A 130 -11.58 -7.67 -7.89
N ASP A 131 -11.59 -8.61 -6.95
CA ASP A 131 -12.66 -8.77 -5.96
C ASP A 131 -12.48 -7.89 -4.71
N ILE A 132 -11.34 -7.24 -4.56
CA ILE A 132 -11.04 -6.41 -3.40
C ILE A 132 -12.03 -5.24 -3.33
N ARG A 133 -12.70 -5.09 -2.18
CA ARG A 133 -13.63 -3.98 -1.91
C ARG A 133 -13.27 -3.23 -0.64
N ARG A 134 -12.46 -3.82 0.23
CA ARG A 134 -11.93 -3.17 1.42
C ARG A 134 -10.51 -3.66 1.68
N ILE A 135 -9.66 -2.75 2.13
CA ILE A 135 -8.30 -3.01 2.58
C ILE A 135 -8.21 -2.55 4.03
N ASP A 136 -7.98 -3.47 4.95
CA ASP A 136 -7.70 -3.15 6.34
C ASP A 136 -6.19 -3.01 6.52
N ILE A 137 -5.79 -1.91 7.13
CA ILE A 137 -4.39 -1.57 7.39
C ILE A 137 -4.18 -1.60 8.90
N THR A 138 -3.27 -2.43 9.38
CA THR A 138 -2.91 -2.50 10.79
C THR A 138 -1.42 -2.21 10.94
N LEU A 139 -1.10 -1.20 11.73
CA LEU A 139 0.27 -0.82 12.05
C LEU A 139 0.50 -1.00 13.55
N ALA A 140 1.43 -1.88 13.88
CA ALA A 140 1.93 -2.07 15.23
C ALA A 140 3.29 -1.39 15.34
N VAL A 141 3.39 -0.37 16.16
CA VAL A 141 4.62 0.42 16.31
C VAL A 141 5.11 0.39 17.74
N GLU A 142 6.41 0.53 17.92
CA GLU A 142 7.07 0.58 19.20
C GLU A 142 8.14 1.68 19.21
N THR A 143 8.32 2.36 20.32
CA THR A 143 9.40 3.35 20.47
C THR A 143 10.77 2.67 20.35
N GLU A 144 11.74 3.34 19.70
CA GLU A 144 13.12 2.82 19.60
C GLU A 144 13.78 2.73 20.98
N HIS A 145 13.52 3.73 21.81
CA HIS A 145 14.11 3.81 23.14
C HIS A 145 13.11 3.38 24.22
N VAL A 146 13.64 2.82 25.28
CA VAL A 146 12.85 2.51 26.50
C VAL A 146 12.52 3.79 27.25
N ASP A 147 11.34 3.84 27.85
CA ASP A 147 10.96 4.91 28.77
C ASP A 147 11.79 4.76 30.05
N PRO A 148 12.55 5.80 30.48
CA PRO A 148 13.40 5.73 31.67
C PRO A 148 12.65 5.41 32.98
N ASN A 149 11.37 5.79 33.04
CA ASN A 149 10.57 5.60 34.25
C ASN A 149 9.99 4.19 34.40
N THR A 150 9.65 3.57 33.24
CA THR A 150 9.01 2.24 33.23
C THR A 150 9.96 1.14 32.79
N ASN A 151 11.13 1.50 32.25
CA ASN A 151 12.09 0.60 31.60
C ASN A 151 11.44 -0.28 30.51
N GLN A 152 10.39 0.24 29.87
CA GLN A 152 9.65 -0.46 28.81
C GLN A 152 9.54 0.43 27.58
N ARG A 153 9.42 -0.19 26.41
CA ARG A 153 9.08 0.49 25.16
C ARG A 153 7.57 0.71 25.09
N ARG A 154 7.17 1.85 24.58
CA ARG A 154 5.76 2.15 24.37
C ARG A 154 5.30 1.55 23.05
N ARG A 155 4.19 0.82 23.07
CA ARG A 155 3.56 0.20 21.90
C ARG A 155 2.24 0.88 21.59
N LEU A 156 1.96 0.98 20.29
CA LEU A 156 0.68 1.41 19.77
C LEU A 156 0.30 0.49 18.62
N ILE A 157 -0.94 0.01 18.61
CA ILE A 157 -1.53 -0.69 17.48
C ILE A 157 -2.65 0.21 16.93
N TYR A 158 -2.52 0.56 15.67
CA TYR A 158 -3.50 1.34 14.94
C TYR A 158 -4.06 0.51 13.80
N SER A 159 -5.40 0.48 13.66
CA SER A 159 -6.07 -0.22 12.57
C SER A 159 -7.11 0.67 11.91
N THR A 160 -7.20 0.62 10.59
CA THR A 160 -8.18 1.35 9.80
C THR A 160 -8.57 0.57 8.55
N GLY A 161 -9.81 0.75 8.10
CA GLY A 161 -10.29 0.20 6.84
C GLY A 161 -10.37 1.27 5.74
N VAL A 162 -9.96 0.91 4.54
CA VAL A 162 -10.04 1.75 3.34
C VAL A 162 -10.87 1.05 2.28
N ILE A 163 -11.84 1.76 1.70
CA ILE A 163 -12.65 1.28 0.58
C ILE A 163 -12.13 1.97 -0.70
N PRO A 164 -11.51 1.23 -1.63
CA PRO A 164 -11.12 1.75 -2.93
C PRO A 164 -12.40 1.99 -3.76
N ARG A 165 -12.79 3.26 -3.92
CA ARG A 165 -14.11 3.60 -4.50
C ARG A 165 -14.25 3.25 -5.99
N ASN A 166 -13.15 3.33 -6.72
CA ASN A 166 -13.14 3.18 -8.18
C ASN A 166 -12.55 1.84 -8.63
N HIS A 167 -12.22 0.96 -7.70
CA HIS A 167 -11.73 -0.37 -8.02
C HIS A 167 -12.92 -1.25 -8.40
N ALA A 168 -13.20 -1.31 -9.70
CA ALA A 168 -14.25 -2.14 -10.26
C ALA A 168 -13.67 -3.43 -10.84
N PRO A 169 -14.41 -4.55 -10.84
CA PRO A 169 -14.04 -5.72 -11.62
C PRO A 169 -13.96 -5.32 -13.10
N ALA A 170 -13.05 -5.95 -13.86
CA ALA A 170 -13.08 -5.88 -15.29
C ALA A 170 -14.48 -6.36 -15.76
N LEU A 171 -15.16 -5.56 -16.54
CA LEU A 171 -16.41 -5.94 -17.20
C LEU A 171 -16.12 -6.97 -18.30
#